data_5aaa45e87f152053df7a693e075e3edc
#
_entry.id   5aaa45e87f152053df7a693e075e3edc
#
_cell.length_a   1.000
_cell.length_b   1.000
_cell.length_c   1.000
_cell.angle_alpha   90.00
_cell.angle_beta   90.00
_cell.angle_gamma   90.00
#
_symmetry.space_group_name_H-M   'P 1'
#
loop_
_entity.id
_entity.type
_entity.pdbx_description
1 polymer ?
#
loop_
_entity_poly.entity_id
_entity_poly.type
_entity_poly.pdbx_seq_one_letter_code
_entity_poly.pdbx_strand_id
1 'polypeptide(L)'
;MLGTTFYNESIRKALVAFGTLFNNITIQRVDSSNNTQNILVPLAYAPKARFRQLTQAATGVETQFELPRMSFEWTSLTYDSTRKLNTMQKTATAVSGDTSQLNYRWQRVPYTLDITLSIACDQTEDGLKVVEQILPYFTPELTVAINDVVKHDMPVVLVDVSQEDQWEGGLTGERRFI
;
A
#
# COMPACT_ATOMS: atom_id res chain seq x y z
N MET A 1 -7.58 -9.44 -31.71
CA MET A 1 -7.49 -8.26 -30.85
C MET A 1 -6.58 -8.45 -29.64
N LEU A 2 -6.39 -9.64 -29.16
CA LEU A 2 -5.49 -10.00 -28.05
C LEU A 2 -4.19 -10.70 -28.50
N GLY A 3 -3.81 -10.54 -29.74
CA GLY A 3 -2.67 -11.24 -30.34
C GLY A 3 -1.31 -10.56 -30.22
N THR A 4 -1.27 -9.30 -29.77
CA THR A 4 -0.03 -8.55 -29.54
C THR A 4 0.20 -8.38 -28.04
N THR A 5 1.37 -8.80 -27.57
CA THR A 5 1.76 -8.62 -26.18
C THR A 5 2.12 -7.15 -25.93
N PHE A 6 1.42 -6.47 -25.02
CA PHE A 6 1.83 -5.16 -24.54
C PHE A 6 1.61 -5.07 -23.03
N TYR A 7 2.44 -4.27 -22.36
CA TYR A 7 2.39 -4.08 -20.91
C TYR A 7 2.74 -2.65 -20.55
N ASN A 8 1.75 -1.88 -20.09
CA ASN A 8 1.92 -0.47 -19.75
C ASN A 8 2.37 -0.22 -18.32
N GLU A 9 2.47 -1.27 -17.50
CA GLU A 9 2.87 -1.21 -16.08
C GLU A 9 1.99 -0.30 -15.19
N SER A 10 0.81 0.10 -15.63
CA SER A 10 -0.02 1.08 -14.93
C SER A 10 -0.40 0.63 -13.52
N ILE A 11 -0.85 -0.62 -13.36
CA ILE A 11 -1.19 -1.19 -12.05
C ILE A 11 0.06 -1.31 -11.18
N ARG A 12 1.18 -1.78 -11.76
CA ARG A 12 2.45 -1.88 -11.04
C ARG A 12 2.91 -0.53 -10.52
N LYS A 13 2.85 0.52 -11.36
CA LYS A 13 3.21 1.90 -10.96
C LYS A 13 2.32 2.40 -9.82
N ALA A 14 1.02 2.11 -9.85
CA ALA A 14 0.09 2.46 -8.78
C ALA A 14 0.46 1.74 -7.46
N LEU A 15 0.76 0.45 -7.49
CA LEU A 15 1.19 -0.32 -6.33
C LEU A 15 2.54 0.17 -5.76
N VAL A 16 3.50 0.48 -6.63
CA VAL A 16 4.79 1.05 -6.19
C VAL A 16 4.59 2.42 -5.57
N ALA A 17 3.76 3.28 -6.18
CA ALA A 17 3.44 4.59 -5.62
C ALA A 17 2.79 4.47 -4.24
N PHE A 18 1.84 3.55 -4.06
CA PHE A 18 1.23 3.25 -2.77
C PHE A 18 2.28 2.79 -1.75
N GLY A 19 3.16 1.84 -2.10
CA GLY A 19 4.21 1.37 -1.21
C GLY A 19 5.19 2.46 -0.78
N THR A 20 5.47 3.44 -1.64
CA THR A 20 6.37 4.56 -1.29
C THR A 20 5.75 5.54 -0.30
N LEU A 21 4.40 5.64 -0.24
CA LEU A 21 3.72 6.51 0.73
C LEU A 21 3.94 6.06 2.17
N PHE A 22 3.95 4.76 2.42
CA PHE A 22 4.04 4.18 3.75
C PHE A 22 5.42 3.62 4.08
N ASN A 23 6.39 3.86 3.22
CA ASN A 23 7.77 3.48 3.49
C ASN A 23 8.39 4.42 4.54
N ASN A 24 9.32 3.90 5.35
CA ASN A 24 10.06 4.66 6.37
C ASN A 24 9.23 5.14 7.58
N ILE A 25 8.10 4.52 7.89
CA ILE A 25 7.40 4.77 9.15
C ILE A 25 8.27 4.26 10.30
N THR A 26 8.47 5.12 11.31
CA THR A 26 9.31 4.83 12.47
C THR A 26 8.51 5.06 13.74
N ILE A 27 8.56 4.13 14.68
CA ILE A 27 7.95 4.27 16.00
C ILE A 27 9.02 4.43 17.08
N GLN A 28 8.63 5.02 18.20
CA GLN A 28 9.48 5.17 19.38
C GLN A 28 9.01 4.24 20.49
N ARG A 29 9.92 3.42 21.01
CA ARG A 29 9.74 2.67 22.26
C ARG A 29 10.65 3.24 23.33
N VAL A 30 10.14 3.32 24.55
CA VAL A 30 10.93 3.69 25.74
C VAL A 30 11.27 2.41 26.48
N ASP A 31 12.55 2.13 26.62
CA ASP A 31 13.04 0.96 27.37
C ASP A 31 12.88 1.17 28.88
N SER A 32 12.94 0.10 29.66
CA SER A 32 12.91 0.12 31.15
C SER A 32 13.95 1.03 31.78
N SER A 33 15.03 1.33 31.05
CA SER A 33 16.09 2.28 31.41
C SER A 33 15.79 3.74 31.01
N ASN A 34 14.56 4.05 30.57
CA ASN A 34 14.14 5.36 30.07
C ASN A 34 14.90 5.85 28.81
N ASN A 35 15.51 4.92 28.05
CA ASN A 35 16.12 5.23 26.76
C ASN A 35 15.10 5.09 25.65
N THR A 36 15.04 6.09 24.76
CA THR A 36 14.16 6.06 23.58
C THR A 36 14.86 5.35 22.42
N GLN A 37 14.26 4.29 21.92
CA GLN A 37 14.70 3.58 20.73
C GLN A 37 13.76 3.89 19.56
N ASN A 38 14.34 4.24 18.41
CA ASN A 38 13.61 4.41 17.17
C ASN A 38 13.62 3.08 16.40
N ILE A 39 12.43 2.53 16.13
CA ILE A 39 12.23 1.26 15.43
C ILE A 39 11.60 1.56 14.08
N LEU A 40 12.29 1.19 13.01
CA LEU A 40 11.75 1.27 11.65
C LEU A 40 10.73 0.14 11.46
N VAL A 41 9.55 0.48 10.94
CA VAL A 41 8.49 -0.48 10.62
C VAL A 41 8.61 -0.87 9.15
N PRO A 42 9.15 -2.06 8.81
CA PRO A 42 9.35 -2.46 7.43
C PRO A 42 8.03 -2.72 6.74
N LEU A 43 7.93 -2.30 5.46
CA LEU A 43 6.78 -2.52 4.60
C LEU A 43 7.11 -3.55 3.52
N ALA A 44 6.21 -4.51 3.28
CA ALA A 44 6.35 -5.50 2.23
C ALA A 44 5.05 -5.69 1.45
N TYR A 45 5.15 -6.00 0.15
CA TYR A 45 4.01 -6.46 -0.63
C TYR A 45 3.78 -7.94 -0.32
N ALA A 46 2.78 -8.23 0.49
CA ALA A 46 2.45 -9.59 0.88
C ALA A 46 1.01 -9.67 1.43
N PRO A 47 0.29 -10.78 1.19
CA PRO A 47 -1.02 -11.00 1.78
C PRO A 47 -0.93 -11.15 3.30
N LYS A 48 -1.94 -10.66 4.02
CA LYS A 48 -2.09 -10.79 5.47
C LYS A 48 -1.90 -12.25 5.96
N ALA A 49 -2.41 -13.22 5.22
CA ALA A 49 -2.32 -14.65 5.54
C ALA A 49 -0.86 -15.16 5.60
N ARG A 50 0.07 -14.54 4.86
CA ARG A 50 1.49 -14.96 4.87
C ARG A 50 2.15 -14.71 6.22
N PHE A 51 1.74 -13.69 6.96
CA PHE A 51 2.26 -13.46 8.32
C PHE A 51 1.86 -14.59 9.26
N ARG A 52 0.63 -15.14 9.13
CA ARG A 52 0.16 -16.27 9.89
C ARG A 52 0.97 -17.54 9.60
N GLN A 53 1.27 -17.80 8.34
CA GLN A 53 2.03 -19.00 7.93
C GLN A 53 3.48 -18.96 8.42
N LEU A 54 4.10 -17.80 8.40
CA LEU A 54 5.48 -17.65 8.87
C LEU A 54 5.62 -17.84 10.38
N THR A 55 4.60 -17.49 11.15
CA THR A 55 4.54 -17.74 12.60
C THR A 55 4.28 -19.20 12.94
N GLN A 56 3.46 -19.90 12.16
CA GLN A 56 3.18 -21.33 12.36
C GLN A 56 4.32 -22.25 11.89
N ALA A 57 5.09 -21.83 10.89
CA ALA A 57 6.23 -22.60 10.37
C ALA A 57 7.48 -22.55 11.27
N ALA A 58 7.47 -21.73 12.30
CA ALA A 58 8.61 -21.53 13.21
C ALA A 58 8.85 -22.68 14.23
N THR A 59 8.12 -23.81 14.12
CA THR A 59 8.40 -24.99 14.93
C THR A 59 9.63 -25.73 14.41
N GLY A 60 10.78 -25.09 14.34
CA GLY A 60 12.02 -25.76 13.97
C GLY A 60 13.09 -24.92 13.24
N VAL A 61 12.74 -23.73 12.75
CA VAL A 61 13.71 -22.78 12.19
C VAL A 61 13.39 -21.41 12.77
N GLU A 62 14.25 -20.89 13.59
CA GLU A 62 14.17 -19.53 14.14
C GLU A 62 14.33 -18.50 13.01
N THR A 63 13.28 -18.29 12.23
CA THR A 63 13.14 -17.08 11.45
C THR A 63 12.70 -16.00 12.45
N GLN A 64 13.63 -15.22 12.94
CA GLN A 64 13.33 -14.05 13.78
C GLN A 64 12.42 -13.12 12.97
N PHE A 65 11.16 -13.14 13.33
CA PHE A 65 10.15 -12.26 12.76
C PHE A 65 10.09 -11.02 13.63
N GLU A 66 10.78 -9.96 13.20
CA GLU A 66 10.75 -8.69 13.92
C GLU A 66 9.39 -8.02 13.73
N LEU A 67 8.71 -7.72 14.83
CA LEU A 67 7.51 -6.90 14.91
C LEU A 67 7.86 -5.55 15.57
N PRO A 68 7.24 -4.45 15.20
CA PRO A 68 6.12 -4.30 14.24
C PRO A 68 6.55 -4.35 12.77
N ARG A 69 5.62 -4.75 11.91
CA ARG A 69 5.83 -4.71 10.46
C ARG A 69 4.52 -4.46 9.72
N MET A 70 4.64 -3.94 8.49
CA MET A 70 3.50 -3.66 7.64
C MET A 70 3.54 -4.51 6.38
N SER A 71 2.36 -4.83 5.86
CA SER A 71 2.20 -5.41 4.54
C SER A 71 1.04 -4.77 3.81
N PHE A 72 1.10 -4.78 2.50
CA PHE A 72 -0.04 -4.39 1.69
C PHE A 72 -0.27 -5.38 0.58
N GLU A 73 -1.52 -5.52 0.19
CA GLU A 73 -1.93 -6.35 -0.93
C GLU A 73 -3.03 -5.68 -1.73
N TRP A 74 -3.07 -5.97 -3.01
CA TRP A 74 -4.17 -5.63 -3.87
C TRP A 74 -5.30 -6.64 -3.68
N THR A 75 -6.51 -6.16 -3.37
CA THR A 75 -7.68 -7.00 -3.10
C THR A 75 -8.67 -7.02 -4.25
N SER A 76 -8.94 -5.89 -4.89
CA SER A 76 -9.88 -5.84 -6.01
C SER A 76 -9.55 -4.76 -7.04
N LEU A 77 -10.09 -4.93 -8.25
CA LEU A 77 -10.06 -3.94 -9.32
C LEU A 77 -11.45 -3.84 -9.92
N THR A 78 -12.13 -2.72 -9.68
CA THR A 78 -13.52 -2.51 -10.09
C THR A 78 -13.63 -1.39 -11.12
N TYR A 79 -14.40 -1.62 -12.19
CA TYR A 79 -14.68 -0.59 -13.17
C TYR A 79 -15.64 0.45 -12.61
N ASP A 80 -15.27 1.73 -12.71
CA ASP A 80 -16.10 2.84 -12.27
C ASP A 80 -16.91 3.43 -13.45
N SER A 81 -18.15 3.00 -13.55
CA SER A 81 -19.07 3.46 -14.61
C SER A 81 -19.50 4.92 -14.43
N THR A 82 -19.42 5.49 -13.23
CA THR A 82 -19.83 6.87 -12.94
C THR A 82 -18.85 7.88 -13.52
N ARG A 83 -17.57 7.52 -13.61
CA ARG A 83 -16.49 8.34 -14.17
C ARG A 83 -16.18 8.00 -15.63
N LYS A 84 -17.08 7.28 -16.32
CA LYS A 84 -16.89 6.94 -17.74
C LYS A 84 -16.81 8.18 -18.59
N LEU A 85 -15.75 8.32 -19.37
CA LEU A 85 -15.52 9.37 -20.34
C LEU A 85 -15.70 8.87 -21.76
N ASN A 86 -15.76 9.80 -22.74
CA ASN A 86 -15.88 9.45 -24.14
C ASN A 86 -14.68 8.63 -24.64
N THR A 87 -14.92 7.42 -25.11
CA THR A 87 -13.89 6.49 -25.57
C THR A 87 -13.17 6.94 -26.85
N MET A 88 -13.76 7.86 -27.62
CA MET A 88 -13.19 8.39 -28.87
C MET A 88 -12.25 9.57 -28.65
N GLN A 89 -12.16 10.10 -27.44
CA GLN A 89 -11.31 11.23 -27.11
C GLN A 89 -9.84 10.82 -27.08
N LYS A 90 -9.00 11.64 -27.73
CA LYS A 90 -7.54 11.50 -27.71
C LYS A 90 -6.93 12.77 -27.11
N THR A 91 -5.93 12.60 -26.26
CA THR A 91 -5.10 13.70 -25.76
C THR A 91 -3.76 13.66 -26.49
N ALA A 92 -3.34 14.78 -27.05
CA ALA A 92 -2.04 14.94 -27.69
C ALA A 92 -1.09 15.68 -26.75
N THR A 93 0.13 15.20 -26.64
CA THR A 93 1.21 15.84 -25.87
C THR A 93 2.44 15.97 -26.76
N ALA A 94 3.05 17.14 -26.80
CA ALA A 94 4.30 17.35 -27.54
C ALA A 94 5.43 16.49 -26.93
N VAL A 95 6.27 15.94 -27.79
CA VAL A 95 7.47 15.22 -27.35
C VAL A 95 8.46 16.25 -26.79
N SER A 96 9.06 15.95 -25.64
CA SER A 96 10.06 16.82 -25.03
C SER A 96 11.25 17.01 -26.00
N GLY A 97 11.48 18.26 -26.42
CA GLY A 97 12.58 18.60 -27.33
C GLY A 97 12.22 18.65 -28.83
N ASP A 98 11.04 18.20 -29.22
CA ASP A 98 10.58 18.28 -30.62
C ASP A 98 9.09 18.64 -30.68
N THR A 99 8.80 19.87 -31.03
CA THR A 99 7.41 20.38 -31.16
C THR A 99 6.70 19.92 -32.42
N SER A 100 7.42 19.28 -33.35
CA SER A 100 6.84 18.73 -34.59
C SER A 100 6.23 17.34 -34.40
N GLN A 101 6.57 16.66 -33.30
CA GLN A 101 6.08 15.31 -32.98
C GLN A 101 5.08 15.35 -31.83
N LEU A 102 3.95 14.65 -32.01
CA LEU A 102 2.90 14.54 -31.00
C LEU A 102 2.71 13.09 -30.58
N ASN A 103 2.77 12.86 -29.27
CA ASN A 103 2.34 11.61 -28.67
C ASN A 103 0.84 11.65 -28.44
N TYR A 104 0.11 10.67 -29.00
CA TYR A 104 -1.32 10.55 -28.81
C TYR A 104 -1.61 9.51 -27.74
N ARG A 105 -2.52 9.86 -26.85
CA ARG A 105 -3.04 8.97 -25.84
C ARG A 105 -4.57 8.90 -25.95
N TRP A 106 -5.09 7.68 -25.96
CA TRP A 106 -6.52 7.47 -25.84
C TRP A 106 -7.00 7.84 -24.43
N GLN A 107 -8.26 8.22 -24.31
CA GLN A 107 -8.90 8.48 -23.03
C GLN A 107 -8.76 7.27 -22.09
N ARG A 108 -8.45 7.55 -20.84
CA ARG A 108 -8.27 6.53 -19.81
C ARG A 108 -9.60 5.90 -19.43
N VAL A 109 -9.57 4.63 -19.11
CA VAL A 109 -10.70 3.91 -18.54
C VAL A 109 -10.60 4.01 -17.02
N PRO A 110 -11.64 4.48 -16.32
CA PRO A 110 -11.61 4.63 -14.86
C PRO A 110 -11.80 3.26 -14.18
N TYR A 111 -10.85 2.91 -13.33
CA TYR A 111 -10.93 1.76 -12.43
C TYR A 111 -10.61 2.20 -11.01
N THR A 112 -11.27 1.58 -10.06
CA THR A 112 -10.95 1.69 -8.63
C THR A 112 -10.10 0.47 -8.26
N LEU A 113 -8.95 0.71 -7.67
CA LEU A 113 -8.04 -0.31 -7.17
C LEU A 113 -8.13 -0.31 -5.64
N ASP A 114 -8.63 -1.40 -5.06
CA ASP A 114 -8.71 -1.55 -3.61
C ASP A 114 -7.43 -2.20 -3.10
N ILE A 115 -6.81 -1.55 -2.14
CA ILE A 115 -5.58 -2.00 -1.50
C ILE A 115 -5.81 -2.09 0.00
N THR A 116 -5.43 -3.20 0.60
CA THR A 116 -5.46 -3.40 2.04
C THR A 116 -4.05 -3.26 2.60
N LEU A 117 -3.87 -2.34 3.55
CA LEU A 117 -2.65 -2.20 4.34
C LEU A 117 -2.88 -2.88 5.69
N SER A 118 -2.03 -3.81 6.05
CA SER A 118 -2.09 -4.54 7.33
C SER A 118 -0.86 -4.22 8.17
N ILE A 119 -1.09 -3.96 9.46
CA ILE A 119 -0.06 -3.65 10.44
C ILE A 119 -0.05 -4.80 11.45
N ALA A 120 1.04 -5.55 11.54
CA ALA A 120 1.24 -6.59 12.52
C ALA A 120 2.13 -6.08 13.66
N CYS A 121 1.68 -6.22 14.90
CA CYS A 121 2.41 -5.80 16.09
C CYS A 121 2.10 -6.72 17.29
N ASP A 122 3.02 -6.78 18.24
CA ASP A 122 2.84 -7.51 19.52
C ASP A 122 2.08 -6.66 20.54
N GLN A 123 2.30 -5.34 20.51
CA GLN A 123 1.72 -4.38 21.44
C GLN A 123 0.73 -3.48 20.70
N THR A 124 -0.46 -3.32 21.27
CA THR A 124 -1.49 -2.42 20.74
C THR A 124 -0.97 -0.98 20.59
N GLU A 125 -0.13 -0.53 21.55
CA GLU A 125 0.42 0.82 21.54
C GLU A 125 1.27 1.09 20.28
N ASP A 126 2.06 0.12 19.82
CA ASP A 126 2.85 0.28 18.61
C ASP A 126 1.98 0.36 17.36
N GLY A 127 0.92 -0.44 17.31
CA GLY A 127 -0.08 -0.36 16.24
C GLY A 127 -0.74 1.01 16.18
N LEU A 128 -1.15 1.55 17.34
CA LEU A 128 -1.75 2.88 17.45
C LEU A 128 -0.77 3.98 17.01
N LYS A 129 0.51 3.90 17.40
CA LYS A 129 1.55 4.85 16.95
C LYS A 129 1.71 4.88 15.44
N VAL A 130 1.60 3.73 14.78
CA VAL A 130 1.66 3.65 13.31
C VAL A 130 0.40 4.25 12.69
N VAL A 131 -0.79 3.89 13.18
CA VAL A 131 -2.07 4.39 12.68
C VAL A 131 -2.17 5.90 12.83
N GLU A 132 -1.79 6.46 13.99
CA GLU A 132 -1.80 7.90 14.25
C GLU A 132 -0.83 8.68 13.35
N GLN A 133 0.22 8.06 12.82
CA GLN A 133 1.10 8.70 11.83
C GLN A 133 0.48 8.70 10.42
N ILE A 134 -0.38 7.74 10.12
CA ILE A 134 -1.00 7.61 8.78
C ILE A 134 -2.25 8.48 8.65
N LEU A 135 -3.15 8.44 9.64
CA LEU A 135 -4.46 9.08 9.56
C LEU A 135 -4.45 10.58 9.22
N PRO A 136 -3.54 11.42 9.76
CA PRO A 136 -3.56 12.86 9.48
C PRO A 136 -3.34 13.23 8.02
N TYR A 137 -2.74 12.35 7.22
CA TYR A 137 -2.52 12.59 5.79
C TYR A 137 -3.78 12.39 4.94
N PHE A 138 -4.79 11.70 5.48
CA PHE A 138 -6.04 11.42 4.78
C PHE A 138 -7.17 12.33 5.27
N THR A 139 -7.43 13.42 4.52
CA THR A 139 -8.44 14.44 4.86
C THR A 139 -9.46 14.71 3.72
N PRO A 140 -10.32 13.82 3.32
CA PRO A 140 -10.34 12.34 3.37
C PRO A 140 -9.48 11.67 2.30
N GLU A 141 -8.87 12.43 1.39
CA GLU A 141 -8.07 11.93 0.27
C GLU A 141 -6.65 12.49 0.26
N LEU A 142 -5.75 11.70 -0.23
CA LEU A 142 -4.37 12.08 -0.53
C LEU A 142 -4.12 11.94 -2.03
N THR A 143 -3.65 13.00 -2.68
CA THR A 143 -3.34 12.97 -4.11
C THR A 143 -1.89 12.57 -4.35
N VAL A 144 -1.68 11.51 -5.13
CA VAL A 144 -0.36 11.01 -5.52
C VAL A 144 -0.12 11.28 -7.00
N ALA A 145 0.97 11.96 -7.32
CA ALA A 145 1.36 12.21 -8.69
C ALA A 145 2.13 11.00 -9.26
N ILE A 146 1.59 10.38 -10.30
CA ILE A 146 2.26 9.29 -11.02
C ILE A 146 2.89 9.86 -12.30
N ASN A 147 4.22 9.70 -12.39
CA ASN A 147 4.95 10.04 -13.60
C ASN A 147 4.85 8.88 -14.60
N ASP A 148 4.02 9.07 -15.59
CA ASP A 148 3.89 8.21 -16.76
C ASP A 148 4.21 9.02 -18.02
N VAL A 149 3.93 8.51 -19.22
CA VAL A 149 4.04 9.26 -20.48
C VAL A 149 3.35 10.63 -20.38
N VAL A 150 2.23 10.69 -19.68
CA VAL A 150 1.59 11.94 -19.25
C VAL A 150 1.43 11.88 -17.74
N LYS A 151 2.01 12.84 -17.02
CA LYS A 151 1.84 12.99 -15.58
C LYS A 151 0.35 13.05 -15.24
N HIS A 152 -0.05 12.28 -14.24
CA HIS A 152 -1.42 12.33 -13.73
C HIS A 152 -1.47 12.17 -12.21
N ASP A 153 -2.47 12.77 -11.66
CA ASP A 153 -2.74 12.70 -10.25
C ASP A 153 -3.71 11.54 -9.96
N MET A 154 -3.38 10.74 -8.98
CA MET A 154 -4.19 9.62 -8.52
C MET A 154 -4.65 9.91 -7.10
N PRO A 155 -5.96 10.09 -6.85
CA PRO A 155 -6.48 10.21 -5.50
C PRO A 155 -6.43 8.85 -4.80
N VAL A 156 -5.96 8.86 -3.56
CA VAL A 156 -5.98 7.72 -2.64
C VAL A 156 -6.91 8.09 -1.49
N VAL A 157 -7.98 7.34 -1.31
CA VAL A 157 -9.02 7.60 -0.32
C VAL A 157 -8.94 6.52 0.75
N LEU A 158 -8.95 6.91 2.02
CA LEU A 158 -9.09 5.99 3.12
C LEU A 158 -10.57 5.62 3.29
N VAL A 159 -10.89 4.34 3.15
CA VAL A 159 -12.28 3.83 3.21
C VAL A 159 -12.64 3.40 4.63
N ASP A 160 -11.78 2.60 5.27
CA ASP A 160 -12.05 2.04 6.59
C ASP A 160 -10.75 1.75 7.34
N VAL A 161 -10.85 1.71 8.67
CA VAL A 161 -9.78 1.28 9.57
C VAL A 161 -10.39 0.31 10.57
N SER A 162 -9.95 -0.94 10.55
CA SER A 162 -10.40 -1.97 11.46
C SER A 162 -9.24 -2.53 12.27
N GLN A 163 -9.54 -2.98 13.48
CA GLN A 163 -8.59 -3.66 14.35
C GLN A 163 -9.08 -5.08 14.59
N GLU A 164 -8.19 -6.04 14.45
CA GLU A 164 -8.48 -7.45 14.70
C GLU A 164 -7.45 -8.01 15.69
N ASP A 165 -7.92 -8.49 16.84
CA ASP A 165 -7.10 -9.17 17.83
C ASP A 165 -7.07 -10.66 17.51
N GLN A 166 -5.88 -11.23 17.36
CA GLN A 166 -5.71 -12.66 17.17
C GLN A 166 -4.91 -13.26 18.34
N TRP A 167 -5.49 -14.27 18.95
CA TRP A 167 -4.85 -15.05 20.00
C TRP A 167 -4.40 -16.38 19.41
N GLU A 168 -3.09 -16.59 19.33
CA GLU A 168 -2.53 -17.91 19.00
C GLU A 168 -2.01 -18.57 20.27
N GLY A 169 -2.59 -19.73 20.63
CA GLY A 169 -2.16 -20.51 21.79
C GLY A 169 -3.03 -20.34 23.02
N GLY A 170 -2.67 -21.07 24.10
CA GLY A 170 -3.36 -21.00 25.38
C GLY A 170 -3.11 -19.69 26.13
N LEU A 171 -3.54 -19.60 27.40
CA LEU A 171 -3.43 -18.41 28.27
C LEU A 171 -2.03 -17.76 28.36
N THR A 172 -0.99 -18.46 27.91
CA THR A 172 0.40 -17.99 27.86
C THR A 172 0.86 -17.62 26.43
N GLY A 173 -0.04 -17.67 25.44
CA GLY A 173 0.27 -17.34 24.04
C GLY A 173 0.54 -15.83 23.84
N GLU A 174 1.43 -15.52 22.93
CA GLU A 174 1.71 -14.15 22.52
C GLU A 174 0.49 -13.55 21.82
N ARG A 175 0.11 -12.35 22.22
CA ARG A 175 -0.99 -11.58 21.63
C ARG A 175 -0.47 -10.85 20.40
N ARG A 176 -1.14 -11.01 19.26
CA ARG A 176 -0.78 -10.34 18.01
C ARG A 176 -1.96 -9.56 17.47
N PHE A 177 -1.72 -8.32 17.13
CA PHE A 177 -2.69 -7.44 16.48
C PHE A 177 -2.37 -7.38 14.98
N ILE A 178 -3.39 -7.58 14.15
CA ILE A 178 -3.25 -7.49 12.70
C ILE A 178 -4.32 -6.55 12.13
#